data_92458b570fa66aa185b4c0c7bb1b58b1
#
_entry.id   92458b570fa66aa185b4c0c7bb1b58b1
#
_cell.length_a   1.000
_cell.length_b   1.000
_cell.length_c   1.000
_cell.angle_alpha   90.00
_cell.angle_beta   90.00
_cell.angle_gamma   90.00
#
_symmetry.space_group_name_H-M   'P 1'
#
loop_
_entity.id
_entity.type
_entity.pdbx_description
1 polymer ?
#
loop_
_entity_poly.entity_id
_entity_poly.type
_entity_poly.pdbx_seq_one_letter_code
_entity_poly.pdbx_strand_id
1 'polypeptide(L)'
;MQILYSFESSLFYIMYGVYLADVILSESNYCNINGIGKILFLMRILVTLGMLGIIFLNKKIDIYKLIYSFCFAIFLILSIIIKQNGISLVFMLLIVIASKNKSLEKIFKITIKATLFTYCFVYLSSLLGIIENTIVTRQLEVSFWSGEYQRVSMGFFNANQVPLTV
;
A
#
# COMPACT_ATOMS: atom_id res chain seq x y z
N MET A 1 27.52 -15.11 -7.77
CA MET A 1 26.95 -13.78 -8.08
C MET A 1 25.50 -13.86 -8.60
N GLN A 2 25.16 -14.74 -9.52
CA GLN A 2 23.78 -14.91 -10.04
C GLN A 2 22.76 -15.29 -8.98
N ILE A 3 23.08 -16.18 -8.03
CA ILE A 3 22.17 -16.63 -6.97
C ILE A 3 21.75 -15.45 -6.06
N LEU A 4 22.71 -14.61 -5.70
CA LEU A 4 22.45 -13.45 -4.84
C LEU A 4 21.53 -12.42 -5.52
N TYR A 5 21.70 -12.19 -6.82
CA TYR A 5 20.87 -11.31 -7.63
C TYR A 5 19.44 -11.83 -7.79
N SER A 6 19.31 -13.15 -7.97
CA SER A 6 18.00 -13.81 -8.04
C SER A 6 17.24 -13.69 -6.71
N PHE A 7 17.93 -13.89 -5.59
CA PHE A 7 17.35 -13.78 -4.25
C PHE A 7 16.91 -12.34 -3.95
N GLU A 8 17.75 -11.35 -4.23
CA GLU A 8 17.44 -9.93 -4.04
C GLU A 8 16.21 -9.50 -4.86
N SER A 9 16.12 -9.98 -6.12
CA SER A 9 14.98 -9.69 -6.97
C SER A 9 13.69 -10.32 -6.44
N SER A 10 13.75 -11.57 -6.00
CA SER A 10 12.59 -12.27 -5.42
C SER A 10 12.13 -11.60 -4.13
N LEU A 11 13.06 -11.22 -3.27
CA LEU A 11 12.77 -10.51 -2.03
C LEU A 11 12.07 -9.18 -2.30
N PHE A 12 12.56 -8.40 -3.28
CA PHE A 12 11.92 -7.15 -3.70
C PHE A 12 10.46 -7.36 -4.08
N TYR A 13 10.17 -8.34 -4.95
CA TYR A 13 8.83 -8.59 -5.44
C TYR A 13 7.87 -9.03 -4.34
N ILE A 14 8.36 -9.84 -3.38
CA ILE A 14 7.57 -10.25 -2.21
C ILE A 14 7.25 -9.03 -1.34
N MET A 15 8.27 -8.25 -0.97
CA MET A 15 8.10 -7.06 -0.12
C MET A 15 7.19 -6.02 -0.78
N TYR A 16 7.28 -5.86 -2.09
CA TYR A 16 6.41 -4.98 -2.85
C TYR A 16 4.95 -5.44 -2.84
N GLY A 17 4.70 -6.74 -3.02
CA GLY A 17 3.36 -7.31 -2.94
C GLY A 17 2.74 -7.17 -1.55
N VAL A 18 3.53 -7.41 -0.50
CA VAL A 18 3.11 -7.21 0.90
C VAL A 18 2.79 -5.74 1.19
N TYR A 19 3.58 -4.81 0.67
CA TYR A 19 3.31 -3.38 0.79
C TYR A 19 1.96 -2.99 0.16
N LEU A 20 1.68 -3.47 -1.05
CA LEU A 20 0.40 -3.19 -1.72
C LEU A 20 -0.78 -3.73 -0.92
N ALA A 21 -0.66 -4.95 -0.39
CA ALA A 21 -1.68 -5.54 0.46
C ALA A 21 -1.88 -4.71 1.74
N ASP A 22 -0.80 -4.27 2.40
CA ASP A 22 -0.87 -3.44 3.60
C ASP A 22 -1.59 -2.11 3.32
N VAL A 23 -1.30 -1.44 2.21
CA VAL A 23 -1.96 -0.19 1.82
C VAL A 23 -3.47 -0.39 1.70
N ILE A 24 -3.91 -1.42 0.96
CA ILE A 24 -5.33 -1.70 0.74
C ILE A 24 -6.03 -2.10 2.04
N LEU A 25 -5.41 -2.98 2.84
CA LEU A 25 -5.95 -3.41 4.12
C LEU A 25 -6.05 -2.26 5.12
N SER A 26 -5.12 -1.32 5.09
CA SER A 26 -5.14 -0.15 5.97
C SER A 26 -6.24 0.86 5.63
N GLU A 27 -6.75 0.83 4.40
CA GLU A 27 -7.89 1.63 3.96
C GLU A 27 -9.24 0.90 4.11
N SER A 28 -9.20 -0.35 4.57
CA SER A 28 -10.38 -1.16 4.82
C SER A 28 -10.79 -1.15 6.30
N ASN A 29 -12.03 -1.56 6.57
CA ASN A 29 -12.56 -1.70 7.92
C ASN A 29 -11.84 -2.77 8.77
N TYR A 30 -10.87 -3.47 8.21
CA TYR A 30 -9.98 -4.34 8.98
C TYR A 30 -9.22 -3.59 10.08
N CYS A 31 -8.89 -2.32 9.87
CA CYS A 31 -8.20 -1.51 10.89
C CYS A 31 -9.01 -1.33 12.18
N ASN A 32 -10.34 -1.47 12.11
CA ASN A 32 -11.23 -1.36 13.27
C ASN A 32 -11.23 -2.62 14.14
N ILE A 33 -10.72 -3.75 13.62
CA ILE A 33 -10.63 -4.99 14.37
C ILE A 33 -9.46 -4.89 15.35
N ASN A 34 -9.74 -5.14 16.65
CA ASN A 34 -8.74 -5.10 17.70
C ASN A 34 -7.51 -5.97 17.38
N GLY A 35 -6.35 -5.34 17.37
CA GLY A 35 -5.06 -6.00 17.13
C GLY A 35 -4.59 -6.00 15.66
N ILE A 36 -5.48 -5.92 14.67
CA ILE A 36 -5.07 -5.93 13.25
C ILE A 36 -4.26 -4.67 12.91
N GLY A 37 -4.62 -3.51 13.41
CA GLY A 37 -3.84 -2.29 13.21
C GLY A 37 -2.37 -2.41 13.69
N LYS A 38 -2.13 -3.15 14.78
CA LYS A 38 -0.77 -3.44 15.26
C LYS A 38 -0.01 -4.37 14.31
N ILE A 39 -0.70 -5.37 13.76
CA ILE A 39 -0.13 -6.30 12.78
C ILE A 39 0.27 -5.56 11.50
N LEU A 40 -0.61 -4.72 10.97
CA LEU A 40 -0.33 -3.89 9.80
C LEU A 40 0.86 -2.95 10.05
N PHE A 41 0.93 -2.35 11.24
CA PHE A 41 2.09 -1.53 11.61
C PHE A 41 3.40 -2.32 11.63
N LEU A 42 3.40 -3.54 12.19
CA LEU A 42 4.56 -4.43 12.18
C LEU A 42 4.94 -4.83 10.75
N MET A 43 3.96 -5.12 9.88
CA MET A 43 4.21 -5.41 8.47
C MET A 43 4.89 -4.23 7.77
N ARG A 44 4.50 -3.01 8.03
CA ARG A 44 5.16 -1.80 7.50
C ARG A 44 6.61 -1.70 7.92
N ILE A 45 6.90 -1.94 9.20
CA ILE A 45 8.28 -1.95 9.69
C ILE A 45 9.09 -3.01 8.96
N LEU A 46 8.55 -4.21 8.82
CA LEU A 46 9.22 -5.35 8.18
C LEU A 46 9.50 -5.08 6.70
N VAL A 47 8.52 -4.52 5.98
CA VAL A 47 8.68 -4.09 4.58
C VAL A 47 9.76 -3.00 4.47
N THR A 48 9.74 -2.01 5.36
CA THR A 48 10.74 -0.93 5.37
C THR A 48 12.15 -1.49 5.55
N LEU A 49 12.34 -2.35 6.55
CA LEU A 49 13.62 -2.98 6.82
C LEU A 49 14.07 -3.87 5.65
N GLY A 50 13.13 -4.61 5.05
CA GLY A 50 13.41 -5.44 3.87
C GLY A 50 13.85 -4.61 2.66
N MET A 51 13.16 -3.51 2.37
CA MET A 51 13.52 -2.60 1.27
C MET A 51 14.87 -1.91 1.51
N LEU A 52 15.14 -1.44 2.73
CA LEU A 52 16.44 -0.91 3.11
C LEU A 52 17.52 -1.96 2.95
N GLY A 53 17.29 -3.19 3.42
CA GLY A 53 18.21 -4.32 3.24
C GLY A 53 18.57 -4.54 1.77
N ILE A 54 17.58 -4.52 0.86
CA ILE A 54 17.81 -4.66 -0.59
C ILE A 54 18.69 -3.53 -1.12
N ILE A 55 18.46 -2.28 -0.68
CA ILE A 55 19.23 -1.12 -1.11
C ILE A 55 20.69 -1.24 -0.64
N PHE A 56 20.91 -1.70 0.60
CA PHE A 56 22.27 -1.82 1.18
C PHE A 56 23.04 -3.05 0.70
N LEU A 57 22.35 -4.16 0.42
CA LEU A 57 23.01 -5.39 -0.10
C LEU A 57 23.61 -5.20 -1.49
N ASN A 58 23.17 -4.21 -2.23
CA ASN A 58 23.71 -3.90 -3.53
C ASN A 58 25.09 -3.23 -3.39
N LYS A 59 26.16 -4.04 -3.49
CA LYS A 59 27.57 -3.75 -3.12
C LYS A 59 28.26 -2.56 -3.78
N LYS A 60 27.67 -1.90 -4.77
CA LYS A 60 28.25 -0.68 -5.34
C LYS A 60 27.68 0.53 -4.59
N ILE A 61 28.45 1.06 -3.66
CA ILE A 61 28.19 2.37 -3.06
C ILE A 61 28.43 3.40 -4.15
N ASP A 62 27.39 3.72 -4.84
CA ASP A 62 27.37 4.77 -5.84
C ASP A 62 27.01 6.08 -5.11
N ILE A 63 27.61 7.19 -5.51
CA ILE A 63 27.35 8.52 -4.91
C ILE A 63 25.83 8.82 -4.92
N TYR A 64 25.11 8.27 -5.89
CA TYR A 64 23.64 8.33 -5.98
C TYR A 64 22.94 7.68 -4.79
N LYS A 65 23.47 6.61 -4.20
CA LYS A 65 22.88 5.97 -3.00
C LYS A 65 22.98 6.90 -1.79
N LEU A 66 24.05 7.63 -1.68
CA LEU A 66 24.26 8.59 -0.60
C LEU A 66 23.27 9.76 -0.75
N ILE A 67 23.10 10.27 -1.97
CA ILE A 67 22.10 11.31 -2.27
C ILE A 67 20.69 10.81 -1.96
N TYR A 68 20.32 9.61 -2.38
CA TYR A 68 19.00 9.03 -2.12
C TYR A 68 18.77 8.81 -0.63
N SER A 69 19.77 8.33 0.12
CA SER A 69 19.65 8.14 1.56
C SER A 69 19.49 9.48 2.30
N PHE A 70 20.14 10.52 1.83
CA PHE A 70 20.00 11.88 2.36
C PHE A 70 18.60 12.46 2.06
N CYS A 71 18.11 12.34 0.82
CA CYS A 71 16.74 12.71 0.47
C CYS A 71 15.72 11.95 1.30
N PHE A 72 15.95 10.65 1.51
CA PHE A 72 15.07 9.83 2.34
C PHE A 72 15.01 10.32 3.79
N ALA A 73 16.16 10.66 4.38
CA ALA A 73 16.22 11.21 5.74
C ALA A 73 15.47 12.56 5.84
N ILE A 74 15.60 13.44 4.85
CA ILE A 74 14.87 14.72 4.79
C ILE A 74 13.35 14.45 4.70
N PHE A 75 12.90 13.55 3.82
CA PHE A 75 11.48 13.21 3.70
C PHE A 75 10.93 12.57 4.97
N LEU A 76 11.69 11.74 5.68
CA LEU A 76 11.32 11.19 6.98
C LEU A 76 11.10 12.31 8.00
N ILE A 77 12.04 13.24 8.12
CA ILE A 77 11.96 14.38 9.03
C ILE A 77 10.73 15.24 8.69
N LEU A 78 10.54 15.57 7.42
CA LEU A 78 9.38 16.34 6.96
C LEU A 78 8.06 15.63 7.26
N SER A 79 7.99 14.31 7.08
CA SER A 79 6.78 13.52 7.36
C SER A 79 6.41 13.52 8.84
N ILE A 80 7.40 13.52 9.72
CA ILE A 80 7.20 13.63 11.17
C ILE A 80 6.68 15.01 11.56
N ILE A 81 7.24 16.07 10.95
CA ILE A 81 6.88 17.46 11.25
C ILE A 81 5.45 17.79 10.78
N ILE A 82 5.08 17.36 9.57
CA ILE A 82 3.82 17.73 8.93
C ILE A 82 2.63 16.93 9.46
N LYS A 83 2.84 15.88 10.25
CA LYS A 83 1.79 15.01 10.84
C LYS A 83 0.74 14.48 9.85
N GLN A 84 0.95 14.61 8.56
CA GLN A 84 0.04 14.14 7.51
C GLN A 84 0.76 13.13 6.63
N ASN A 85 0.06 12.12 6.21
CA ASN A 85 0.33 11.09 5.14
C ASN A 85 1.75 10.96 4.54
N GLY A 86 2.75 11.65 5.10
CA GLY A 86 4.13 11.67 4.65
C GLY A 86 4.81 10.29 4.67
N ILE A 87 4.32 9.39 5.53
CA ILE A 87 4.80 8.02 5.61
C ILE A 87 4.61 7.30 4.27
N SER A 88 3.49 7.53 3.57
CA SER A 88 3.23 6.91 2.27
C SER A 88 4.19 7.40 1.18
N LEU A 89 4.59 8.68 1.22
CA LEU A 89 5.58 9.23 0.30
C LEU A 89 6.97 8.62 0.52
N VAL A 90 7.34 8.40 1.78
CA VAL A 90 8.60 7.73 2.15
C VAL A 90 8.62 6.30 1.58
N PHE A 91 7.53 5.56 1.70
CA PHE A 91 7.41 4.21 1.12
C PHE A 91 7.49 4.24 -0.41
N MET A 92 6.81 5.16 -1.08
CA MET A 92 6.89 5.33 -2.53
C MET A 92 8.34 5.55 -2.97
N LEU A 93 9.07 6.41 -2.27
CA LEU A 93 10.46 6.72 -2.59
C LEU A 93 11.37 5.49 -2.38
N LEU A 94 11.18 4.74 -1.30
CA LEU A 94 11.89 3.47 -1.05
C LEU A 94 11.65 2.46 -2.17
N ILE A 95 10.41 2.30 -2.60
CA ILE A 95 10.04 1.38 -3.68
C ILE A 95 10.72 1.80 -4.98
N VAL A 96 10.69 3.10 -5.32
CA VAL A 96 11.35 3.61 -6.53
C VAL A 96 12.84 3.31 -6.51
N ILE A 97 13.52 3.56 -5.38
CA ILE A 97 14.97 3.28 -5.24
C ILE A 97 15.25 1.77 -5.32
N ALA A 98 14.47 0.95 -4.62
CA ALA A 98 14.63 -0.49 -4.59
C ALA A 98 14.27 -1.16 -5.94
N SER A 99 13.42 -0.54 -6.76
CA SER A 99 13.02 -1.03 -8.08
C SER A 99 14.08 -0.83 -9.15
N LYS A 100 15.16 -0.10 -8.87
CA LYS A 100 16.27 0.09 -9.80
C LYS A 100 16.77 -1.27 -10.30
N ASN A 101 16.84 -1.42 -11.63
CA ASN A 101 17.24 -2.67 -12.31
C ASN A 101 16.24 -3.84 -12.19
N LYS A 102 15.01 -3.59 -11.78
CA LYS A 102 13.95 -4.62 -11.77
C LYS A 102 13.08 -4.51 -13.04
N SER A 103 12.52 -5.64 -13.46
CA SER A 103 11.65 -5.68 -14.64
C SER A 103 10.31 -4.99 -14.36
N LEU A 104 9.99 -3.95 -15.13
CA LEU A 104 8.71 -3.25 -15.04
C LEU A 104 7.54 -4.19 -15.30
N GLU A 105 7.66 -5.10 -16.25
CA GLU A 105 6.61 -6.09 -16.55
C GLU A 105 6.26 -6.94 -15.34
N LYS A 106 7.29 -7.40 -14.58
CA LYS A 106 7.07 -8.16 -13.35
C LYS A 106 6.43 -7.31 -12.26
N ILE A 107 6.83 -6.05 -12.12
CA ILE A 107 6.23 -5.11 -11.17
C ILE A 107 4.75 -4.94 -11.49
N PHE A 108 4.37 -4.67 -12.73
CA PHE A 108 2.97 -4.55 -13.16
C PHE A 108 2.16 -5.83 -12.89
N LYS A 109 2.71 -7.00 -13.23
CA LYS A 109 2.04 -8.28 -12.97
C LYS A 109 1.78 -8.50 -11.47
N ILE A 110 2.73 -8.14 -10.62
CA ILE A 110 2.57 -8.26 -9.17
C ILE A 110 1.57 -7.24 -8.65
N THR A 111 1.64 -6.00 -9.15
CA THR A 111 0.66 -4.96 -8.79
C THR A 111 -0.76 -5.45 -9.05
N ILE A 112 -1.04 -5.90 -10.27
CA ILE A 112 -2.38 -6.38 -10.64
C ILE A 112 -2.80 -7.56 -9.77
N LYS A 113 -1.93 -8.56 -9.60
CA LYS A 113 -2.26 -9.76 -8.80
C LYS A 113 -2.47 -9.44 -7.33
N ALA A 114 -1.58 -8.68 -6.70
CA ALA A 114 -1.67 -8.34 -5.29
C ALA A 114 -2.89 -7.45 -5.01
N THR A 115 -3.12 -6.45 -5.85
CA THR A 115 -4.26 -5.55 -5.75
C THR A 115 -5.57 -6.32 -5.91
N LEU A 116 -5.72 -7.09 -6.98
CA LEU A 116 -6.93 -7.88 -7.23
C LEU A 116 -7.21 -8.86 -6.10
N PHE A 117 -6.18 -9.61 -5.67
CA PHE A 117 -6.31 -10.57 -4.58
C PHE A 117 -6.76 -9.89 -3.28
N THR A 118 -6.14 -8.76 -2.92
CA THR A 118 -6.46 -8.06 -1.67
C THR A 118 -7.85 -7.43 -1.72
N TYR A 119 -8.26 -6.83 -2.86
CA TYR A 119 -9.62 -6.32 -3.03
C TYR A 119 -10.66 -7.43 -2.95
N CYS A 120 -10.43 -8.56 -3.63
CA CYS A 120 -11.33 -9.73 -3.53
C CYS A 120 -11.41 -10.24 -2.09
N PHE A 121 -10.30 -10.26 -1.37
CA PHE A 121 -10.26 -10.69 0.03
C PHE A 121 -11.08 -9.76 0.92
N VAL A 122 -10.91 -8.44 0.81
CA VAL A 122 -11.69 -7.45 1.57
C VAL A 122 -13.19 -7.57 1.24
N TYR A 123 -13.52 -7.68 -0.04
CA TYR A 123 -14.90 -7.80 -0.50
C TYR A 123 -15.57 -9.08 0.04
N LEU A 124 -14.93 -10.22 -0.08
CA LEU A 124 -15.43 -11.49 0.44
C LEU A 124 -15.60 -11.45 1.97
N SER A 125 -14.67 -10.86 2.68
CA SER A 125 -14.74 -10.69 4.14
C SER A 125 -15.92 -9.80 4.56
N SER A 126 -16.21 -8.79 3.76
CA SER A 126 -17.38 -7.93 3.95
C SER A 126 -18.69 -8.68 3.69
N LEU A 127 -18.75 -9.50 2.65
CA LEU A 127 -19.93 -10.34 2.37
C LEU A 127 -20.17 -11.39 3.46
N LEU A 128 -19.08 -11.94 4.04
CA LEU A 128 -19.16 -12.91 5.13
C LEU A 128 -19.45 -12.27 6.50
N GLY A 129 -19.56 -10.94 6.56
CA GLY A 129 -19.80 -10.21 7.81
C GLY A 129 -18.62 -10.20 8.78
N ILE A 130 -17.41 -10.53 8.30
CA ILE A 130 -16.17 -10.47 9.12
C ILE A 130 -15.78 -9.01 9.39
N ILE A 131 -16.01 -8.12 8.43
CA ILE A 131 -15.78 -6.69 8.54
C ILE A 131 -17.09 -5.94 8.29
N GLU A 132 -17.24 -4.81 8.97
CA GLU A 132 -18.44 -3.99 8.86
C GLU A 132 -18.59 -3.36 7.47
N ASN A 133 -19.81 -3.34 6.97
CA ASN A 133 -20.19 -2.59 5.79
C ASN A 133 -20.74 -1.23 6.21
N THR A 134 -20.02 -0.18 5.91
CA THR A 134 -20.50 1.18 6.14
C THR A 134 -21.45 1.57 5.02
N ILE A 135 -22.66 1.94 5.35
CA ILE A 135 -23.65 2.46 4.39
C ILE A 135 -23.57 3.98 4.43
N VAL A 136 -23.17 4.57 3.32
CA VAL A 136 -23.11 6.03 3.17
C VAL A 136 -24.33 6.48 2.38
N THR A 137 -25.22 7.20 3.04
CA THR A 137 -26.37 7.84 2.39
C THR A 137 -25.94 9.21 1.88
N ARG A 138 -26.08 9.48 0.60
CA ARG A 138 -25.86 10.80 0.00
C ARG A 138 -27.15 11.34 -0.56
N GLN A 139 -27.46 12.58 -0.23
CA GLN A 139 -28.51 13.34 -0.89
C GLN A 139 -27.95 13.92 -2.18
N LEU A 140 -28.56 13.60 -3.29
CA LEU A 140 -28.28 14.24 -4.57
C LEU A 140 -29.16 15.48 -4.68
N GLU A 141 -28.60 16.64 -4.39
CA GLU A 141 -29.17 17.92 -4.76
C GLU A 141 -28.80 18.27 -6.22
N VAL A 142 -29.41 17.60 -7.15
CA VAL A 142 -29.36 18.02 -8.55
C VAL A 142 -30.73 18.65 -8.84
N SER A 143 -30.72 19.83 -9.45
CA SER A 143 -31.87 20.74 -9.62
C SER A 143 -33.16 20.14 -10.25
N PHE A 144 -33.13 18.90 -10.71
CA PHE A 144 -34.26 18.18 -11.28
C PHE A 144 -34.58 16.83 -10.61
N TRP A 145 -33.70 16.32 -9.74
CA TRP A 145 -33.87 15.02 -9.09
C TRP A 145 -33.38 15.10 -7.65
N SER A 146 -34.29 15.17 -6.71
CA SER A 146 -33.98 14.94 -5.30
C SER A 146 -34.20 13.46 -5.00
N GLY A 147 -33.10 12.75 -4.76
CA GLY A 147 -33.13 11.34 -4.40
C GLY A 147 -32.05 11.01 -3.38
N GLU A 148 -32.40 10.21 -2.38
CA GLU A 148 -31.43 9.59 -1.50
C GLU A 148 -30.93 8.31 -2.17
N TYR A 149 -29.63 8.19 -2.35
CA TYR A 149 -29.03 6.92 -2.73
C TYR A 149 -28.07 6.40 -1.67
N GLN A 150 -28.16 5.12 -1.41
CA GLN A 150 -27.31 4.44 -0.46
C GLN A 150 -26.15 3.79 -1.19
N ARG A 151 -24.93 4.09 -0.76
CA ARG A 151 -23.70 3.43 -1.21
C ARG A 151 -23.19 2.52 -0.13
N VAL A 152 -23.00 1.26 -0.47
CA VAL A 152 -22.36 0.28 0.41
C VAL A 152 -20.86 0.35 0.24
N SER A 153 -20.12 0.42 1.33
CA SER A 153 -18.64 0.58 1.29
C SER A 153 -17.90 -0.70 0.95
N MET A 154 -18.58 -1.84 0.93
CA MET A 154 -18.00 -3.17 0.64
C MET A 154 -16.72 -3.46 1.45
N GLY A 155 -16.72 -3.06 2.72
CA GLY A 155 -15.60 -3.30 3.65
C GLY A 155 -14.52 -2.21 3.68
N PHE A 156 -14.67 -1.12 2.92
CA PHE A 156 -13.78 0.03 2.96
C PHE A 156 -14.34 1.17 3.82
N PHE A 157 -13.45 2.04 4.35
CA PHE A 157 -13.88 3.21 5.12
C PHE A 157 -14.71 4.18 4.29
N ASN A 158 -14.45 4.25 3.00
CA ASN A 158 -15.08 5.21 2.11
C ASN A 158 -15.71 4.50 0.91
N ALA A 159 -17.01 4.69 0.73
CA ALA A 159 -17.72 4.11 -0.41
C ALA A 159 -17.20 4.59 -1.79
N ASN A 160 -16.39 5.67 -1.82
CA ASN A 160 -15.75 6.17 -3.03
C ASN A 160 -14.50 5.36 -3.43
N GLN A 161 -13.95 4.53 -2.53
CA GLN A 161 -12.79 3.67 -2.80
C GLN A 161 -13.19 2.38 -3.50
N VAL A 162 -14.48 2.07 -3.52
CA VAL A 162 -15.00 0.93 -4.30
C VAL A 162 -14.92 1.31 -5.78
N PRO A 163 -14.17 0.56 -6.60
CA PRO A 163 -14.19 0.81 -8.05
C PRO A 163 -15.62 0.73 -8.53
N LEU A 164 -16.08 1.77 -9.22
CA LEU A 164 -17.38 1.81 -9.86
C LEU A 164 -17.41 0.71 -10.93
N THR A 165 -17.86 -0.48 -10.54
CA THR A 165 -18.33 -1.47 -11.50
C THR A 165 -19.71 -0.99 -11.95
N VAL A 166 -19.73 -0.30 -13.08
CA VAL A 166 -20.94 -0.07 -13.87
C VAL A 166 -21.28 -1.36 -14.58
#